data_077c176698a1311a1d11aa67b7e1d936
#
_entry.id   077c176698a1311a1d11aa67b7e1d936
#
_cell.length_a   1.000
_cell.length_b   1.000
_cell.length_c   1.000
_cell.angle_alpha   90.00
_cell.angle_beta   90.00
_cell.angle_gamma   90.00
#
_symmetry.space_group_name_H-M   'P 1'
#
loop_
_entity.id
_entity.type
_entity.pdbx_description
1 polymer ?
#
loop_
_entity_poly.entity_id
_entity_poly.type
_entity_poly.pdbx_seq_one_letter_code
_entity_poly.pdbx_strand_id
1 'polypeptide(L)'
;MKKVSFDFDGTLDKKHIQQFAIELINSGVDVYVNTTRFKKFDNSDLFEVVNSLGLSSDKVNFTNHTWKAEFFEDNNLEFEWHLDDNYEEFFHFRRLKSKTKVIQVNSGNWKQKCIRLLNL
;
A
#
# COMPACT_ATOMS: atom_id res chain seq x y z
N MET A 1 16.51 -3.75 -2.77
CA MET A 1 15.29 -4.31 -2.16
C MET A 1 14.06 -3.65 -2.77
N LYS A 2 13.11 -4.45 -3.22
CA LYS A 2 11.89 -3.90 -3.84
C LYS A 2 10.92 -3.43 -2.77
N LYS A 3 10.29 -2.28 -3.01
CA LYS A 3 9.34 -1.66 -2.09
C LYS A 3 7.94 -1.71 -2.66
N VAL A 4 6.97 -2.09 -1.85
CA VAL A 4 5.57 -2.13 -2.23
C VAL A 4 4.72 -1.39 -1.20
N SER A 5 3.53 -1.00 -1.60
CA SER A 5 2.63 -0.21 -0.77
C SER A 5 1.24 -0.85 -0.74
N PHE A 6 0.66 -0.89 0.43
CA PHE A 6 -0.72 -1.34 0.66
C PHE A 6 -1.55 -0.19 1.21
N ASP A 7 -2.73 0.01 0.65
CA ASP A 7 -3.78 0.77 1.31
C ASP A 7 -4.25 0.01 2.56
N PHE A 8 -4.79 0.71 3.55
CA PHE A 8 -5.28 0.04 4.76
C PHE A 8 -6.78 -0.26 4.68
N ASP A 9 -7.64 0.77 4.68
CA ASP A 9 -9.08 0.57 4.72
C ASP A 9 -9.60 -0.07 3.44
N GLY A 10 -10.24 -1.23 3.57
CA GLY A 10 -10.73 -1.99 2.43
C GLY A 10 -9.67 -2.84 1.74
N THR A 11 -8.44 -2.85 2.23
CA THR A 11 -7.32 -3.60 1.65
C THR A 11 -6.59 -4.37 2.73
N LEU A 12 -5.62 -3.77 3.42
CA LEU A 12 -4.81 -4.49 4.41
C LEU A 12 -5.59 -4.85 5.68
N ASP A 13 -6.73 -4.26 5.93
CA ASP A 13 -7.60 -4.66 7.04
C ASP A 13 -8.25 -6.03 6.81
N LYS A 14 -8.11 -6.62 5.62
CA LYS A 14 -8.64 -7.95 5.29
C LYS A 14 -7.59 -9.04 5.54
N LYS A 15 -8.03 -10.15 6.12
CA LYS A 15 -7.11 -11.25 6.50
C LYS A 15 -6.34 -11.82 5.32
N HIS A 16 -6.99 -12.02 4.17
CA HIS A 16 -6.31 -12.59 2.99
C HIS A 16 -5.25 -11.65 2.42
N ILE A 17 -5.44 -10.34 2.55
CA ILE A 17 -4.44 -9.36 2.14
C ILE A 17 -3.28 -9.34 3.12
N GLN A 18 -3.58 -9.43 4.42
CA GLN A 18 -2.54 -9.54 5.46
C GLN A 18 -1.67 -10.77 5.22
N GLN A 19 -2.27 -11.88 4.84
CA GLN A 19 -1.52 -13.11 4.54
C GLN A 19 -0.57 -12.90 3.36
N PHE A 20 -1.01 -12.20 2.32
CA PHE A 20 -0.15 -11.87 1.19
C PHE A 20 1.00 -10.96 1.61
N ALA A 21 0.72 -9.97 2.47
CA ALA A 21 1.77 -9.08 2.98
C ALA A 21 2.84 -9.88 3.76
N ILE A 22 2.42 -10.85 4.58
CA ILE A 22 3.35 -11.71 5.31
C ILE A 22 4.23 -12.50 4.34
N GLU A 23 3.64 -13.05 3.28
CA GLU A 23 4.39 -13.80 2.27
C GLU A 23 5.46 -12.92 1.62
N LEU A 24 5.12 -11.66 1.32
CA LEU A 24 6.07 -10.71 0.73
C LEU A 24 7.20 -10.37 1.71
N ILE A 25 6.86 -10.09 2.95
CA ILE A 25 7.85 -9.77 4.00
C ILE A 25 8.83 -10.93 4.13
N ASN A 26 8.32 -12.17 4.17
CA ASN A 26 9.15 -13.36 4.28
C ASN A 26 10.03 -13.58 3.05
N SER A 27 9.65 -13.02 1.92
CA SER A 27 10.44 -13.08 0.68
C SER A 27 11.44 -11.93 0.54
N GLY A 28 11.54 -11.07 1.55
CA GLY A 28 12.50 -9.96 1.54
C GLY A 28 12.00 -8.71 0.86
N VAL A 29 10.71 -8.60 0.61
CA VAL A 29 10.11 -7.38 0.03
C VAL A 29 9.89 -6.36 1.14
N ASP A 30 10.18 -5.10 0.86
CA ASP A 30 10.01 -4.00 1.81
C ASP A 30 8.58 -3.48 1.70
N VAL A 31 7.76 -3.78 2.70
CA VAL A 31 6.31 -3.49 2.70
C VAL A 31 6.02 -2.21 3.46
N TYR A 32 5.28 -1.31 2.82
CA TYR A 32 4.81 -0.06 3.40
C TYR A 32 3.29 -0.02 3.40
N VAL A 33 2.74 0.77 4.30
CA VAL A 33 1.31 1.07 4.36
C VAL A 33 1.12 2.55 4.12
N ASN A 34 0.31 2.91 3.13
CA ASN A 34 0.00 4.31 2.83
C ASN A 34 -1.52 4.48 2.91
N THR A 35 -1.96 5.29 3.86
CA THR A 35 -3.38 5.49 4.15
C THR A 35 -3.75 6.96 4.08
N THR A 36 -4.97 7.25 3.63
CA THR A 36 -5.48 8.63 3.62
C THR A 36 -5.97 9.10 4.98
N ARG A 37 -5.93 8.24 5.99
CA ARG A 37 -6.32 8.61 7.36
C ARG A 37 -5.52 9.80 7.87
N PHE A 38 -6.08 10.49 8.87
CA PHE A 38 -5.33 11.50 9.61
C PHE A 38 -4.50 10.83 10.70
N LYS A 39 -3.23 11.18 10.77
CA LYS A 39 -2.31 10.65 11.78
C LYS A 39 -2.76 11.02 13.20
N LYS A 40 -3.36 12.19 13.36
CA LYS A 40 -3.75 12.72 14.68
C LYS A 40 -4.93 12.01 15.33
N PHE A 41 -5.69 11.22 14.58
CA PHE A 41 -6.84 10.50 15.12
C PHE A 41 -6.43 9.12 15.65
N ASP A 42 -7.39 8.40 16.23
CA ASP A 42 -7.13 7.06 16.75
C ASP A 42 -6.93 6.08 15.58
N ASN A 43 -5.73 5.51 15.50
CA ASN A 43 -5.36 4.53 14.49
C ASN A 43 -4.95 3.20 15.11
N SER A 44 -5.48 2.89 16.30
CA SER A 44 -5.09 1.68 17.02
C SER A 44 -5.36 0.40 16.23
N ASP A 45 -6.45 0.35 15.47
CA ASP A 45 -6.79 -0.80 14.62
C ASP A 45 -5.73 -1.02 13.54
N LEU A 46 -5.27 0.06 12.93
CA LEU A 46 -4.22 0.00 11.89
C LEU A 46 -2.91 -0.48 12.50
N PHE A 47 -2.49 0.09 13.62
CA PHE A 47 -1.22 -0.30 14.25
C PHE A 47 -1.27 -1.70 14.82
N GLU A 48 -2.44 -2.21 15.23
CA GLU A 48 -2.58 -3.60 15.64
C GLU A 48 -2.22 -4.53 14.48
N VAL A 49 -2.72 -4.25 13.28
CA VAL A 49 -2.38 -5.03 12.09
C VAL A 49 -0.91 -4.89 11.75
N VAL A 50 -0.39 -3.67 11.70
CA VAL A 50 1.01 -3.39 11.39
C VAL A 50 1.94 -4.15 12.32
N ASN A 51 1.66 -4.11 13.62
CA ASN A 51 2.46 -4.82 14.62
C ASN A 51 2.38 -6.34 14.43
N SER A 52 1.19 -6.86 14.10
CA SER A 52 1.01 -8.31 13.87
C SER A 52 1.79 -8.80 12.66
N LEU A 53 2.04 -7.92 11.69
CA LEU A 53 2.85 -8.25 10.51
C LEU A 53 4.35 -8.13 10.77
N GLY A 54 4.74 -7.66 11.93
CA GLY A 54 6.15 -7.42 12.25
C GLY A 54 6.72 -6.17 11.59
N LEU A 55 5.87 -5.27 11.12
CA LEU A 55 6.32 -4.01 10.53
C LEU A 55 6.55 -2.96 11.60
N SER A 56 7.57 -2.14 11.39
CA SER A 56 7.82 -0.97 12.21
C SER A 56 6.83 0.16 11.86
N SER A 57 6.50 1.00 12.84
CA SER A 57 5.57 2.11 12.64
C SER A 57 6.06 3.12 11.59
N ASP A 58 7.38 3.18 11.34
CA ASP A 58 7.94 4.07 10.32
C ASP A 58 7.65 3.60 8.90
N LYS A 59 7.06 2.42 8.72
CA LYS A 59 6.59 1.94 7.43
C LYS A 59 5.17 2.41 7.10
N VAL A 60 4.55 3.20 7.97
CA VAL A 60 3.20 3.72 7.78
C VAL A 60 3.26 5.20 7.46
N ASN A 61 2.66 5.59 6.35
CA ASN A 61 2.51 6.99 5.95
C ASN A 61 1.03 7.38 5.96
N PHE A 62 0.74 8.50 6.61
CA PHE A 62 -0.60 9.08 6.67
C PHE A 62 -0.64 10.28 5.73
N THR A 63 -1.51 10.23 4.71
CA THR A 63 -1.59 11.35 3.76
C THR A 63 -2.48 12.48 4.25
N ASN A 64 -3.20 12.28 5.35
CA ASN A 64 -4.11 13.28 5.94
C ASN A 64 -5.13 13.77 4.90
N HIS A 65 -5.81 12.83 4.23
CA HIS A 65 -6.83 13.07 3.20
C HIS A 65 -6.30 13.69 1.91
N THR A 66 -4.99 13.67 1.69
CA THR A 66 -4.42 14.00 0.38
C THR A 66 -4.46 12.74 -0.50
N TRP A 67 -4.68 12.91 -1.79
CA TRP A 67 -4.56 11.79 -2.72
C TRP A 67 -3.16 11.19 -2.64
N LYS A 68 -3.07 9.87 -2.66
CA LYS A 68 -1.78 9.18 -2.48
C LYS A 68 -0.80 9.54 -3.59
N ALA A 69 -1.29 9.74 -4.81
CA ALA A 69 -0.41 10.10 -5.92
C ALA A 69 0.33 11.42 -5.66
N GLU A 70 -0.39 12.44 -5.19
CA GLU A 70 0.22 13.73 -4.82
C GLU A 70 1.16 13.58 -3.64
N PHE A 71 0.75 12.79 -2.63
CA PHE A 71 1.57 12.54 -1.45
C PHE A 71 2.88 11.87 -1.82
N PHE A 72 2.84 10.88 -2.71
CA PHE A 72 4.05 10.18 -3.18
C PHE A 72 4.97 11.14 -3.92
N GLU A 73 4.42 11.95 -4.82
CA GLU A 73 5.22 12.92 -5.56
C GLU A 73 5.87 13.93 -4.63
N ASP A 74 5.11 14.51 -3.71
CA ASP A 74 5.58 15.55 -2.79
C ASP A 74 6.66 15.03 -1.83
N ASN A 75 6.66 13.74 -1.54
CA ASN A 75 7.57 13.13 -0.58
C ASN A 75 8.60 12.21 -1.23
N ASN A 76 8.73 12.24 -2.56
CA ASN A 76 9.68 11.41 -3.31
C ASN A 76 9.52 9.92 -3.00
N LEU A 77 8.28 9.45 -2.90
CA LEU A 77 7.98 8.05 -2.65
C LEU A 77 7.69 7.35 -3.96
N GLU A 78 8.34 6.21 -4.18
CA GLU A 78 8.12 5.39 -5.36
C GLU A 78 8.13 3.93 -4.94
N PHE A 79 7.14 3.17 -5.39
CA PHE A 79 6.98 1.76 -5.09
C PHE A 79 6.85 0.98 -6.40
N GLU A 80 7.15 -0.32 -6.35
CA GLU A 80 6.89 -1.16 -7.51
C GLU A 80 5.40 -1.15 -7.85
N TRP A 81 4.56 -1.21 -6.80
CA TRP A 81 3.13 -1.07 -6.94
C TRP A 81 2.50 -0.60 -5.63
N HIS A 82 1.28 -0.11 -5.76
CA HIS A 82 0.40 0.24 -4.65
C HIS A 82 -0.92 -0.50 -4.84
N LEU A 83 -1.31 -1.30 -3.85
CA LEU A 83 -2.55 -2.08 -3.86
C LEU A 83 -3.63 -1.31 -3.12
N ASP A 84 -4.77 -1.04 -3.77
CA ASP A 84 -5.81 -0.18 -3.24
C ASP A 84 -7.19 -0.66 -3.69
N ASP A 85 -8.22 -0.39 -2.89
CA ASP A 85 -9.60 -0.65 -3.25
C ASP A 85 -10.30 0.57 -3.84
N ASN A 86 -9.70 1.75 -3.73
CA ASN A 86 -10.28 3.00 -4.22
C ASN A 86 -9.87 3.25 -5.67
N TYR A 87 -10.84 3.10 -6.57
CA TYR A 87 -10.60 3.26 -8.00
C TYR A 87 -10.13 4.68 -8.38
N GLU A 88 -10.55 5.69 -7.61
CA GLU A 88 -10.16 7.07 -7.89
C GLU A 88 -8.66 7.32 -7.74
N GLU A 89 -8.00 6.61 -6.83
CA GLU A 89 -6.55 6.72 -6.68
C GLU A 89 -5.82 6.40 -7.99
N PHE A 90 -6.30 5.41 -8.72
CA PHE A 90 -5.72 5.03 -10.02
C PHE A 90 -5.64 6.21 -10.99
N PHE A 91 -6.71 7.02 -11.06
CA PHE A 91 -6.74 8.16 -11.97
C PHE A 91 -5.72 9.24 -11.57
N HIS A 92 -5.51 9.45 -10.28
CA HIS A 92 -4.53 10.43 -9.80
C HIS A 92 -3.10 9.99 -10.11
N PHE A 93 -2.79 8.72 -9.90
CA PHE A 93 -1.47 8.18 -10.28
C PHE A 93 -1.24 8.30 -11.77
N ARG A 94 -2.25 8.03 -12.56
CA ARG A 94 -2.16 8.15 -14.02
C ARG A 94 -1.98 9.59 -14.47
N ARG A 95 -2.72 10.50 -13.86
CA ARG A 95 -2.64 11.95 -14.18
C ARG A 95 -1.25 12.50 -13.92
N LEU A 96 -0.63 12.08 -12.85
CA LEU A 96 0.71 12.52 -12.47
C LEU A 96 1.82 11.73 -13.15
N LYS A 97 1.49 10.75 -13.98
CA LYS A 97 2.44 9.88 -14.67
C LYS A 97 3.41 9.22 -13.70
N SER A 98 2.88 8.79 -12.56
CA SER A 98 3.67 8.13 -11.53
C SER A 98 4.29 6.84 -12.05
N LYS A 99 5.50 6.54 -11.57
CA LYS A 99 6.15 5.25 -11.87
C LYS A 99 5.58 4.12 -11.02
N THR A 100 4.93 4.45 -9.90
CA THR A 100 4.25 3.45 -9.08
C THR A 100 3.04 2.91 -9.83
N LYS A 101 2.95 1.60 -9.99
CA LYS A 101 1.81 0.95 -10.62
C LYS A 101 0.72 0.75 -9.59
N VAL A 102 -0.52 1.13 -9.89
CA VAL A 102 -1.65 0.91 -8.99
C VAL A 102 -2.38 -0.36 -9.40
N ILE A 103 -2.57 -1.25 -8.42
CA ILE A 103 -3.30 -2.50 -8.61
C ILE A 103 -4.61 -2.40 -7.84
N GLN A 104 -5.72 -2.67 -8.52
CA GLN A 104 -7.04 -2.69 -7.88
C GLN A 104 -7.24 -4.03 -7.18
N VAL A 105 -7.46 -3.98 -5.86
CA VAL A 105 -7.67 -5.21 -5.08
C VAL A 105 -8.95 -5.93 -5.49
N ASN A 106 -9.88 -5.21 -6.13
CA ASN A 106 -11.13 -5.77 -6.61
C ASN A 106 -11.00 -6.47 -7.98
N SER A 107 -9.84 -6.39 -8.63
CA SER A 107 -9.63 -7.10 -9.89
C SER A 107 -9.37 -8.58 -9.62
N GLY A 108 -9.86 -9.45 -10.52
CA GLY A 108 -9.86 -10.89 -10.29
C GLY A 108 -8.47 -11.53 -10.23
N ASN A 109 -7.45 -10.88 -10.77
CA ASN A 109 -6.08 -11.40 -10.81
C ASN A 109 -5.08 -10.43 -10.18
N TRP A 110 -5.52 -9.69 -9.15
CA TRP A 110 -4.70 -8.68 -8.50
C TRP A 110 -3.39 -9.27 -7.94
N LYS A 111 -3.47 -10.44 -7.33
CA LYS A 111 -2.31 -11.06 -6.69
C LYS A 111 -1.25 -11.45 -7.72
N GLN A 112 -1.67 -12.05 -8.82
CA GLN A 112 -0.77 -12.44 -9.90
C GLN A 112 -0.09 -11.21 -10.51
N LYS A 113 -0.82 -10.10 -10.67
CA LYS A 113 -0.25 -8.85 -11.17
C LYS A 113 0.83 -8.32 -10.23
N CYS A 114 0.55 -8.32 -8.92
CA CYS A 114 1.50 -7.89 -7.91
C CYS A 114 2.80 -8.73 -7.96
N ILE A 115 2.67 -10.04 -8.02
CA ILE A 115 3.81 -10.94 -8.05
C ILE A 115 4.62 -10.74 -9.34
N ARG A 116 3.94 -10.61 -10.47
CA ARG A 116 4.60 -10.42 -11.77
C ARG A 116 5.46 -9.17 -11.79
N LEU A 117 4.94 -8.06 -11.25
CA LEU A 117 5.67 -6.80 -11.23
C LEU A 117 6.92 -6.86 -10.35
N LEU A 118 6.97 -7.78 -9.41
CA LEU A 118 8.14 -7.95 -8.54
C LEU A 118 9.20 -8.87 -9.15
N ASN A 119 8.88 -9.59 -10.21
CA ASN A 119 9.78 -10.57 -10.83
C ASN A 119 10.25 -11.65 -9.84
N LEU A 120 9.32 -12.08 -8.98
CA LEU A 120 9.61 -13.14 -8.01
C LEU A 120 9.40 -14.53 -8.61
#